data_bf04cc60c116ef886c0110a871ed2e33
#
_entry.id   bf04cc60c116ef886c0110a871ed2e33
#
_cell.length_a   1.000
_cell.length_b   1.000
_cell.length_c   1.000
_cell.angle_alpha   90.00
_cell.angle_beta   90.00
_cell.angle_gamma   90.00
#
_symmetry.space_group_name_H-M   'P 1'
#
loop_
_entity.id
_entity.type
_entity.pdbx_description
1 polymer ?
#
loop_
_entity_poly.entity_id
_entity_poly.type
_entity_poly.pdbx_seq_one_letter_code
_entity_poly.pdbx_strand_id
1 'polypeptide(L)'
;DRLVVAGVLANSILVVYYTSPLSTMFEVFRTRDSKSMHFPLVLCNCLNGVCWTSYGIALDDWWIAAPNLFGSMLSLVQLCMIIVFPSSEQIQRLTPTSSAEGLVDLDTSTTV
;
A
#
# COMPACT_ATOMS: atom_id res chain seq x y z
N ASP A 1 -36.80 -7.91 -5.67
CA ASP A 1 -36.07 -6.69 -5.53
C ASP A 1 -34.66 -6.74 -6.09
N ARG A 2 -34.56 -6.36 -7.38
CA ARG A 2 -33.30 -6.43 -8.16
C ARG A 2 -32.18 -5.57 -7.56
N LEU A 3 -32.54 -4.43 -6.94
CA LEU A 3 -31.57 -3.53 -6.31
C LEU A 3 -30.88 -4.17 -5.09
N VAL A 4 -31.62 -4.92 -4.29
CA VAL A 4 -31.07 -5.64 -3.14
C VAL A 4 -30.12 -6.75 -3.60
N VAL A 5 -30.50 -7.50 -4.63
CA VAL A 5 -29.64 -8.55 -5.21
C VAL A 5 -28.35 -7.93 -5.77
N ALA A 6 -28.46 -6.83 -6.52
CA ALA A 6 -27.29 -6.12 -7.05
C ALA A 6 -26.38 -5.60 -5.92
N GLY A 7 -26.96 -5.04 -4.87
CA GLY A 7 -26.21 -4.56 -3.70
C GLY A 7 -25.50 -5.70 -2.97
N VAL A 8 -26.14 -6.83 -2.76
CA VAL A 8 -25.52 -8.01 -2.13
C VAL A 8 -24.38 -8.56 -2.98
N LEU A 9 -24.58 -8.67 -4.29
CA LEU A 9 -23.52 -9.13 -5.20
C LEU A 9 -22.31 -8.17 -5.20
N ALA A 10 -22.56 -6.87 -5.31
CA ALA A 10 -21.50 -5.86 -5.28
C ALA A 10 -20.70 -5.91 -3.97
N ASN A 11 -21.38 -6.00 -2.82
CA ASN A 11 -20.72 -6.11 -1.52
C ASN A 11 -19.95 -7.43 -1.36
N SER A 12 -20.44 -8.54 -1.91
CA SER A 12 -19.72 -9.81 -1.89
C SER A 12 -18.41 -9.71 -2.68
N ILE A 13 -18.41 -9.05 -3.84
CA ILE A 13 -17.21 -8.79 -4.64
C ILE A 13 -16.23 -7.90 -3.86
N LEU A 14 -16.72 -6.88 -3.15
CA LEU A 14 -15.89 -6.01 -2.33
C LEU A 14 -15.19 -6.76 -1.19
N VAL A 15 -15.88 -7.70 -0.54
CA VAL A 15 -15.27 -8.55 0.51
C VAL A 15 -14.09 -9.35 -0.05
N VAL A 16 -14.25 -9.96 -1.23
CA VAL A 16 -13.17 -10.67 -1.90
C VAL A 16 -12.04 -9.71 -2.27
N TYR A 17 -12.37 -8.53 -2.79
CA TYR A 17 -11.39 -7.51 -3.15
C TYR A 17 -10.54 -7.05 -1.94
N TYR A 18 -11.18 -6.84 -0.78
CA TYR A 18 -10.47 -6.41 0.43
C TYR A 18 -9.62 -7.52 1.09
N THR A 19 -9.84 -8.79 0.73
CA THR A 19 -9.01 -9.90 1.22
C THR A 19 -7.54 -9.72 0.81
N SER A 20 -7.28 -9.22 -0.39
CA SER A 20 -5.92 -8.99 -0.90
C SER A 20 -5.13 -7.97 -0.06
N PRO A 21 -5.61 -6.72 0.18
CA PRO A 21 -4.88 -5.77 1.00
C PRO A 21 -4.72 -6.24 2.46
N LEU A 22 -5.70 -6.92 3.03
CA LEU A 22 -5.60 -7.48 4.37
C LEU A 22 -4.53 -8.57 4.48
N SER A 23 -4.44 -9.46 3.49
CA SER A 23 -3.40 -10.48 3.41
C SER A 23 -2.00 -9.85 3.32
N THR A 24 -1.84 -8.83 2.47
CA THR A 24 -0.57 -8.09 2.34
C THR A 24 -0.18 -7.38 3.63
N MET A 25 -1.14 -6.77 4.32
CA MET A 25 -0.90 -6.14 5.62
C MET A 25 -0.44 -7.15 6.67
N PHE A 26 -1.06 -8.33 6.72
CA PHE A 26 -0.66 -9.40 7.62
C PHE A 26 0.76 -9.88 7.32
N GLU A 27 1.10 -10.05 6.04
CA GLU A 27 2.45 -10.43 5.60
C GLU A 27 3.49 -9.40 6.03
N VAL A 28 3.26 -8.10 5.78
CA VAL A 28 4.17 -7.02 6.19
C VAL A 28 4.33 -6.95 7.70
N PHE A 29 3.26 -7.12 8.45
CA PHE A 29 3.32 -7.14 9.90
C PHE A 29 4.17 -8.30 10.42
N ARG A 30 4.08 -9.47 9.76
CA ARG A 30 4.83 -10.68 10.12
C ARG A 30 6.29 -10.58 9.71
N THR A 31 6.58 -10.11 8.50
CA THR A 31 7.94 -10.05 7.94
C THR A 31 8.70 -8.79 8.32
N ARG A 32 7.99 -7.75 8.79
CA ARG A 32 8.57 -6.42 9.07
C ARG A 32 9.21 -5.77 7.84
N ASP A 33 8.73 -6.12 6.64
CA ASP A 33 9.23 -5.61 5.36
C ASP A 33 8.05 -5.26 4.45
N SER A 34 7.97 -4.01 4.00
CA SER A 34 6.91 -3.52 3.11
C SER A 34 7.18 -3.76 1.62
N LYS A 35 8.07 -4.69 1.28
CA LYS A 35 8.45 -5.00 -0.11
C LYS A 35 7.25 -5.34 -1.00
N SER A 36 6.24 -6.02 -0.45
CA SER A 36 5.00 -6.37 -1.15
C SER A 36 4.03 -5.19 -1.33
N MET A 37 4.30 -4.03 -0.74
CA MET A 37 3.45 -2.84 -0.85
C MET A 37 4.07 -1.78 -1.76
N HIS A 38 3.31 -1.32 -2.74
CA HIS A 38 3.72 -0.24 -3.63
C HIS A 38 3.16 1.10 -3.14
N PHE A 39 4.02 1.95 -2.58
CA PHE A 39 3.63 3.26 -2.03
C PHE A 39 2.75 4.09 -2.97
N PRO A 40 3.08 4.28 -4.27
CA PRO A 40 2.23 5.09 -5.15
C PRO A 40 0.83 4.52 -5.32
N LEU A 41 0.71 3.19 -5.41
CA LEU A 41 -0.57 2.51 -5.57
C LEU A 41 -1.43 2.66 -4.32
N VAL A 42 -0.85 2.47 -3.14
CA VAL A 42 -1.55 2.62 -1.85
C VAL A 42 -2.01 4.07 -1.65
N LEU A 43 -1.17 5.04 -2.01
CA LEU A 43 -1.51 6.46 -1.94
C LEU A 43 -2.69 6.80 -2.88
N CYS A 44 -2.64 6.33 -4.13
CA CYS A 44 -3.74 6.52 -5.08
C CYS A 44 -5.05 5.89 -4.58
N ASN A 45 -4.99 4.70 -3.99
CA ASN A 45 -6.16 4.04 -3.42
C ASN A 45 -6.74 4.83 -2.23
N CYS A 46 -5.89 5.37 -1.37
CA CYS A 46 -6.31 6.22 -0.26
C CYS A 46 -7.05 7.47 -0.77
N LEU A 47 -6.46 8.21 -1.71
CA LEU A 47 -7.06 9.40 -2.30
C LEU A 47 -8.38 9.09 -3.02
N ASN A 48 -8.40 8.01 -3.80
CA ASN A 48 -9.61 7.54 -4.47
C ASN A 48 -10.73 7.23 -3.48
N GLY A 49 -10.42 6.51 -2.40
CA GLY A 49 -11.40 6.17 -1.36
C GLY A 49 -11.95 7.43 -0.65
N VAL A 50 -11.10 8.41 -0.36
CA VAL A 50 -11.52 9.69 0.23
C VAL A 50 -12.45 10.46 -0.72
N CYS A 51 -12.13 10.54 -2.02
CA CYS A 51 -12.97 11.21 -3.01
C CYS A 51 -14.36 10.56 -3.12
N TRP A 52 -14.42 9.25 -3.23
CA TRP A 52 -15.70 8.53 -3.34
C TRP A 52 -16.51 8.54 -2.04
N THR A 53 -15.83 8.53 -0.88
CA THR A 53 -16.50 8.70 0.43
C THR A 53 -17.15 10.07 0.50
N SER A 54 -16.41 11.14 0.16
CA SER A 54 -16.93 12.50 0.16
C SER A 54 -18.11 12.67 -0.79
N TYR A 55 -18.04 12.08 -1.96
CA TYR A 55 -19.12 12.08 -2.94
C TYR A 55 -20.36 11.34 -2.42
N GLY A 56 -20.19 10.14 -1.86
CA GLY A 56 -21.29 9.36 -1.28
C GLY A 56 -21.99 10.09 -0.13
N ILE A 57 -21.22 10.75 0.74
CA ILE A 57 -21.77 11.57 1.83
C ILE A 57 -22.55 12.77 1.25
N ALA A 58 -22.03 13.44 0.22
CA ALA A 58 -22.71 14.58 -0.40
C ALA A 58 -24.05 14.19 -1.05
N LEU A 59 -24.19 12.95 -1.50
CA LEU A 59 -25.42 12.40 -2.06
C LEU A 59 -26.33 11.71 -1.02
N ASP A 60 -25.92 11.64 0.25
CA ASP A 60 -26.56 10.84 1.30
C ASP A 60 -26.70 9.35 0.93
N ASP A 61 -25.72 8.85 0.14
CA ASP A 61 -25.69 7.48 -0.34
C ASP A 61 -24.64 6.65 0.40
N TRP A 62 -25.10 5.93 1.41
CA TRP A 62 -24.26 5.08 2.24
C TRP A 62 -23.75 3.82 1.52
N TRP A 63 -24.38 3.39 0.43
CA TRP A 63 -23.89 2.28 -0.38
C TRP A 63 -22.59 2.62 -1.09
N ILE A 64 -22.40 3.91 -1.40
CA ILE A 64 -21.15 4.43 -1.97
C ILE A 64 -20.19 4.82 -0.84
N ALA A 65 -20.66 5.55 0.16
CA ALA A 65 -19.80 6.11 1.20
C ALA A 65 -19.11 5.03 2.06
N ALA A 66 -19.85 4.06 2.58
CA ALA A 66 -19.34 3.10 3.55
C ALA A 66 -18.19 2.21 3.02
N PRO A 67 -18.30 1.55 1.85
CA PRO A 67 -17.19 0.73 1.34
C PRO A 67 -15.95 1.55 0.99
N ASN A 68 -16.12 2.76 0.48
CA ASN A 68 -15.01 3.63 0.13
C ASN A 68 -14.31 4.20 1.37
N LEU A 69 -15.07 4.53 2.43
CA LEU A 69 -14.51 4.90 3.72
C LEU A 69 -13.66 3.76 4.30
N PHE A 70 -14.17 2.54 4.28
CA PHE A 70 -13.44 1.37 4.75
C PHE A 70 -12.16 1.15 3.94
N GLY A 71 -12.22 1.24 2.61
CA GLY A 71 -11.06 1.13 1.71
C GLY A 71 -10.01 2.21 1.96
N SER A 72 -10.43 3.46 2.18
CA SER A 72 -9.49 4.55 2.49
C SER A 72 -8.82 4.38 3.85
N MET A 73 -9.55 3.90 4.85
CA MET A 73 -8.97 3.57 6.16
C MET A 73 -7.92 2.45 6.06
N LEU A 74 -8.21 1.37 5.33
CA LEU A 74 -7.23 0.31 5.08
C LEU A 74 -5.98 0.83 4.37
N SER A 75 -6.16 1.66 3.34
CA SER A 75 -5.03 2.27 2.62
C SER A 75 -4.21 3.20 3.51
N LEU A 76 -4.85 3.92 4.42
CA LEU A 76 -4.15 4.75 5.40
C LEU A 76 -3.29 3.90 6.35
N VAL A 77 -3.81 2.78 6.85
CA VAL A 77 -3.03 1.83 7.67
C VAL A 77 -1.87 1.26 6.88
N GLN A 78 -2.07 0.91 5.61
CA GLN A 78 -0.99 0.45 4.72
C GLN A 78 0.10 1.52 4.53
N LEU A 79 -0.26 2.80 4.36
CA LEU A 79 0.71 3.90 4.30
C LEU A 79 1.52 4.01 5.59
N CYS A 80 0.86 3.92 6.75
CA CYS A 80 1.56 3.89 8.03
C CYS A 80 2.51 2.69 8.14
N MET A 81 2.10 1.52 7.67
CA MET A 81 2.96 0.33 7.68
C MET A 81 4.19 0.49 6.78
N ILE A 82 4.06 1.10 5.61
CA ILE A 82 5.20 1.40 4.71
C ILE A 82 6.20 2.33 5.40
N ILE A 83 5.72 3.31 6.17
CA ILE A 83 6.59 4.25 6.90
C ILE A 83 7.27 3.57 8.08
N VAL A 84 6.54 2.73 8.83
CA VAL A 84 7.05 2.05 10.04
C VAL A 84 7.99 0.88 9.68
N PHE A 85 7.68 0.17 8.59
CA PHE A 85 8.45 -0.98 8.11
C PHE A 85 8.98 -0.70 6.69
N PRO A 86 10.00 0.15 6.53
CA PRO A 86 10.54 0.47 5.21
C PRO A 86 11.07 -0.79 4.54
N SER A 87 10.91 -0.86 3.22
CA SER A 87 11.44 -1.96 2.42
C SER A 87 12.96 -2.00 2.45
N SER A 88 13.52 -3.20 2.56
CA SER A 88 14.97 -3.44 2.48
C SER A 88 15.58 -2.84 1.21
N GLU A 89 14.86 -2.86 0.09
CA GLU A 89 15.31 -2.24 -1.16
C GLU A 89 15.35 -0.71 -1.09
N GLN A 90 14.43 -0.08 -0.34
CA GLN A 90 14.46 1.37 -0.14
C GLN A 90 15.64 1.79 0.72
N ILE A 91 15.95 1.02 1.77
CA ILE A 91 17.12 1.27 2.63
C ILE A 91 18.39 1.15 1.81
N GLN A 92 18.51 0.14 0.94
CA GLN A 92 19.68 -0.07 0.10
C GLN A 92 19.87 1.02 -0.96
N ARG A 93 18.80 1.65 -1.45
CA ARG A 93 18.86 2.82 -2.35
C ARG A 93 19.24 4.11 -1.64
N LEU A 94 18.96 4.22 -0.34
CA LEU A 94 19.27 5.40 0.47
C LEU A 94 20.67 5.35 1.10
N THR A 95 21.30 4.16 1.15
CA THR A 95 22.72 3.98 1.50
C THR A 95 23.51 3.89 0.19
N PRO A 96 24.07 5.01 -0.33
CA PRO A 96 24.96 4.94 -1.49
C PRO A 96 26.16 4.07 -1.10
N THR A 97 26.50 3.13 -1.96
CA THR A 97 27.61 2.19 -1.83
C THR A 97 28.94 2.99 -1.89
N SER A 98 29.20 3.75 -0.85
CA SER A 98 30.49 4.46 -0.68
C SER A 98 31.64 3.50 -0.32
N SER A 99 31.33 2.21 -0.07
CA SER A 99 32.35 1.25 0.34
C SER A 99 32.93 0.39 -0.77
N ALA A 100 32.26 0.30 -1.95
CA ALA A 100 32.74 -0.56 -3.02
C ALA A 100 33.74 0.17 -3.95
N GLU A 101 33.62 1.49 -4.12
CA GLU A 101 34.54 2.25 -4.97
C GLU A 101 35.91 2.48 -4.29
N GLY A 102 35.95 2.60 -2.97
CA GLY A 102 37.21 2.75 -2.25
C GLY A 102 38.11 1.50 -2.19
N LEU A 103 37.54 0.30 -2.40
CA LEU A 103 38.33 -0.95 -2.41
C LEU A 103 38.91 -1.27 -3.80
N VAL A 104 38.29 -0.81 -4.87
CA VAL A 104 38.76 -1.01 -6.25
C VAL A 104 39.98 -0.13 -6.54
N ASP A 105 40.01 1.08 -6.00
CA ASP A 105 41.15 2.02 -6.19
C ASP A 105 42.40 1.62 -5.41
N LEU A 106 42.26 0.86 -4.32
CA LEU A 106 43.41 0.38 -3.53
C LEU A 106 44.10 -0.82 -4.18
N ASP A 107 43.37 -1.63 -4.95
CA ASP A 107 43.94 -2.84 -5.58
C ASP A 107 44.70 -2.51 -6.89
N THR A 108 44.37 -1.42 -7.56
CA THR A 108 45.05 -0.94 -8.76
C THR A 108 46.33 -0.16 -8.49
N SER A 109 46.56 0.32 -7.27
CA SER A 109 47.79 1.06 -6.91
C SER A 109 48.93 0.17 -6.38
N THR A 110 48.71 -1.13 -6.21
CA THR A 110 49.71 -2.07 -5.66
C THR A 110 50.39 -2.94 -6.71
N THR A 111 50.06 -2.74 -8.01
CA THR A 111 50.68 -3.47 -9.13
C THR A 111 51.49 -2.54 -10.07
N VAL A 112 52.51 -1.85 -9.47
CA VAL A 112 53.59 -1.22 -10.23
C VAL A 112 54.91 -1.58 -9.54
#